data_04daa39df9ba6e873521283a58266d51
#
_entry.id   04daa39df9ba6e873521283a58266d51
#
_cell.length_a   1.000
_cell.length_b   1.000
_cell.length_c   1.000
_cell.angle_alpha   90.00
_cell.angle_beta   90.00
_cell.angle_gamma   90.00
#
_symmetry.space_group_name_H-M   'P 1'
#
loop_
_entity.id
_entity.type
_entity.pdbx_description
1 polymer ?
#
loop_
_entity_poly.entity_id
_entity_poly.type
_entity_poly.pdbx_seq_one_letter_code
_entity_poly.pdbx_strand_id
1 'polypeptide(L)'
;LWNLFNKKLDEVLYIKPENNEEKTCRNIFELETKLFPCLVDMKFKGVKIDTAKAKLFGEKLEKRKTNLINIIKKRTGLDIQIWAAASIKNLLDHQKIKNYKTTPKSKLPQLPKDYLRTHENRFLRMVAKARECDKAKSTFVDGLLSFVHNGRIHADINQIRGDSGGTVTGRFSMSNPNLQQIPSKGFIGKKMRELFIPEEGAKWGSFDYSQQEPRIVVHYAIKLGLPGTDGLQEEFDKEDADFHQIVADMANIPRSQAKVINLGLFYGMGK
;
A
#
# COMPACT_ATOMS: atom_id res chain seq x y z
N LEU A 1 26.13 -18.75 31.20
CA LEU A 1 25.34 -18.68 29.95
C LEU A 1 25.04 -17.24 29.55
N TRP A 2 24.53 -16.39 30.47
CA TRP A 2 24.22 -14.98 30.16
C TRP A 2 25.45 -14.17 29.74
N ASN A 3 26.59 -14.33 30.44
CA ASN A 3 27.83 -13.64 30.05
C ASN A 3 28.39 -14.14 28.72
N LEU A 4 28.26 -15.44 28.43
CA LEU A 4 28.68 -16.00 27.14
C LEU A 4 27.77 -15.51 26.01
N PHE A 5 26.46 -15.43 26.26
CA PHE A 5 25.49 -14.87 25.31
C PHE A 5 25.82 -13.41 24.98
N ASN A 6 26.03 -12.56 25.99
CA ASN A 6 26.37 -11.17 25.77
C ASN A 6 27.67 -10.99 25.00
N LYS A 7 28.72 -11.77 25.34
CA LYS A 7 29.98 -11.74 24.61
C LYS A 7 29.81 -12.13 23.14
N LYS A 8 29.03 -13.18 22.87
CA LYS A 8 28.73 -13.60 21.50
C LYS A 8 27.84 -12.61 20.75
N LEU A 9 26.91 -11.97 21.45
CA LEU A 9 26.08 -10.92 20.89
C LEU A 9 26.93 -9.72 20.44
N ASP A 10 27.88 -9.28 21.27
CA ASP A 10 28.78 -8.19 20.92
C ASP A 10 29.65 -8.53 19.70
N GLU A 11 30.16 -9.79 19.61
CA GLU A 11 30.89 -10.26 18.44
C GLU A 11 30.04 -10.22 17.15
N VAL A 12 28.76 -10.61 17.22
CA VAL A 12 27.86 -10.63 16.06
C VAL A 12 27.40 -9.25 15.66
N LEU A 13 27.17 -8.34 16.63
CA LEU A 13 26.71 -7.00 16.38
C LEU A 13 27.82 -6.02 15.97
N TYR A 14 29.07 -6.44 16.10
CA TYR A 14 30.22 -5.63 15.70
C TYR A 14 30.39 -5.62 14.18
N ILE A 15 30.23 -4.48 13.57
CA ILE A 15 30.57 -4.27 12.15
C ILE A 15 31.95 -3.61 12.12
N LYS A 16 32.90 -4.28 11.44
CA LYS A 16 34.23 -3.75 11.26
C LYS A 16 34.19 -2.36 10.61
N PRO A 17 34.75 -1.32 11.21
CA PRO A 17 34.66 0.03 10.67
C PRO A 17 35.38 0.13 9.33
N GLU A 18 34.69 0.62 8.30
CA GLU A 18 35.32 0.92 7.01
C GLU A 18 36.03 2.29 6.99
N ASN A 19 35.72 3.22 7.88
CA ASN A 19 36.31 4.57 7.94
C ASN A 19 36.31 5.14 9.36
N ASN A 20 37.07 4.60 10.28
CA ASN A 20 37.29 5.10 11.66
C ASN A 20 36.01 5.45 12.49
N GLU A 21 34.80 5.18 12.03
CA GLU A 21 33.58 5.29 12.82
C GLU A 21 33.20 3.90 13.33
N GLU A 22 33.19 3.69 14.63
CA GLU A 22 32.65 2.48 15.25
C GLU A 22 31.16 2.37 14.95
N LYS A 23 30.81 1.69 13.88
CA LYS A 23 29.43 1.34 13.55
C LYS A 23 29.12 -0.02 14.13
N THR A 24 28.37 -0.04 15.20
CA THR A 24 27.83 -1.29 15.74
C THR A 24 26.35 -1.39 15.45
N CYS A 25 25.85 -2.57 15.16
CA CYS A 25 24.41 -2.84 15.09
C CYS A 25 23.74 -2.83 16.47
N ARG A 26 24.48 -2.54 17.54
CA ARG A 26 23.98 -2.60 18.92
C ARG A 26 22.79 -1.69 19.14
N ASN A 27 22.87 -0.44 18.71
CA ASN A 27 21.78 0.53 18.87
C ASN A 27 20.49 0.07 18.16
N ILE A 28 20.63 -0.53 16.98
CA ILE A 28 19.48 -1.08 16.24
C ILE A 28 18.93 -2.30 16.97
N PHE A 29 19.79 -3.19 17.42
CA PHE A 29 19.39 -4.36 18.21
C PHE A 29 18.64 -3.97 19.49
N GLU A 30 19.13 -2.99 20.22
CA GLU A 30 18.49 -2.49 21.43
C GLU A 30 17.14 -1.84 21.13
N LEU A 31 17.04 -1.06 20.05
CA LEU A 31 15.78 -0.46 19.60
C LEU A 31 14.75 -1.55 19.26
N GLU A 32 15.11 -2.51 18.43
CA GLU A 32 14.23 -3.59 18.01
C GLU A 32 13.80 -4.47 19.18
N THR A 33 14.73 -4.76 20.10
CA THR A 33 14.43 -5.54 21.31
C THR A 33 13.47 -4.81 22.25
N LYS A 34 13.62 -3.50 22.43
CA LYS A 34 12.71 -2.68 23.24
C LYS A 34 11.34 -2.53 22.60
N LEU A 35 11.27 -2.51 21.27
CA LEU A 35 10.04 -2.39 20.51
C LEU A 35 9.23 -3.70 20.48
N PHE A 36 9.91 -4.85 20.54
CA PHE A 36 9.30 -6.17 20.40
C PHE A 36 8.10 -6.42 21.34
N PRO A 37 8.15 -6.11 22.65
CA PRO A 37 6.99 -6.27 23.53
C PRO A 37 5.78 -5.48 23.06
N CYS A 38 5.97 -4.25 22.58
CA CYS A 38 4.89 -3.43 22.04
C CYS A 38 4.21 -4.10 20.83
N LEU A 39 4.99 -4.68 19.91
CA LEU A 39 4.45 -5.38 18.75
C LEU A 39 3.71 -6.68 19.14
N VAL A 40 4.21 -7.38 20.15
CA VAL A 40 3.51 -8.55 20.72
C VAL A 40 2.16 -8.14 21.30
N ASP A 41 2.10 -7.05 22.05
CA ASP A 41 0.85 -6.53 22.64
C ASP A 41 -0.11 -6.08 21.53
N MET A 42 0.38 -5.40 20.50
CA MET A 42 -0.43 -5.01 19.33
C MET A 42 -1.03 -6.24 18.64
N LYS A 43 -0.22 -7.28 18.40
CA LYS A 43 -0.69 -8.54 17.81
C LYS A 43 -1.68 -9.24 18.73
N PHE A 44 -1.38 -9.34 20.01
CA PHE A 44 -2.27 -9.97 21.01
C PHE A 44 -3.61 -9.26 21.08
N LYS A 45 -3.62 -7.93 21.15
CA LYS A 45 -4.83 -7.12 21.13
C LYS A 45 -5.62 -7.28 19.84
N GLY A 46 -4.92 -7.29 18.69
CA GLY A 46 -5.52 -7.34 17.35
C GLY A 46 -6.40 -6.13 17.04
N VAL A 47 -7.06 -6.17 15.89
CA VAL A 47 -7.95 -5.10 15.42
C VAL A 47 -9.38 -5.61 15.33
N LYS A 48 -10.31 -4.92 15.98
CA LYS A 48 -11.74 -5.26 15.99
C LYS A 48 -12.37 -4.96 14.64
N ILE A 49 -13.19 -5.89 14.14
CA ILE A 49 -13.89 -5.76 12.86
C ILE A 49 -15.38 -6.06 13.04
N ASP A 50 -16.21 -5.24 12.39
CA ASP A 50 -17.66 -5.49 12.29
C ASP A 50 -17.90 -6.55 11.21
N THR A 51 -17.99 -7.81 11.64
CA THR A 51 -18.16 -8.95 10.75
C THR A 51 -19.51 -8.97 10.04
N ALA A 52 -20.56 -8.47 10.69
CA ALA A 52 -21.90 -8.38 10.10
C ALA A 52 -21.91 -7.35 8.95
N LYS A 53 -21.37 -6.16 9.21
CA LYS A 53 -21.19 -5.11 8.21
C LYS A 53 -20.29 -5.57 7.06
N ALA A 54 -19.23 -6.32 7.36
CA ALA A 54 -18.32 -6.87 6.34
C ALA A 54 -19.04 -7.86 5.40
N LYS A 55 -19.80 -8.81 5.94
CA LYS A 55 -20.61 -9.77 5.15
C LYS A 55 -21.62 -9.04 4.26
N LEU A 56 -22.38 -8.11 4.84
CA LEU A 56 -23.35 -7.30 4.10
C LEU A 56 -22.69 -6.49 2.98
N PHE A 57 -21.49 -5.95 3.23
CA PHE A 57 -20.75 -5.23 2.21
C PHE A 57 -20.27 -6.15 1.09
N GLY A 58 -19.81 -7.36 1.41
CA GLY A 58 -19.45 -8.39 0.44
C GLY A 58 -20.63 -8.76 -0.48
N GLU A 59 -21.84 -8.95 0.08
CA GLU A 59 -23.06 -9.21 -0.69
C GLU A 59 -23.41 -8.05 -1.64
N LYS A 60 -23.28 -6.80 -1.17
CA LYS A 60 -23.49 -5.62 -2.02
C LYS A 60 -22.49 -5.54 -3.18
N LEU A 61 -21.23 -5.90 -2.94
CA LEU A 61 -20.21 -5.97 -3.99
C LEU A 61 -20.53 -7.05 -5.02
N GLU A 62 -20.96 -8.24 -4.57
CA GLU A 62 -21.35 -9.34 -5.45
C GLU A 62 -22.57 -8.97 -6.32
N LYS A 63 -23.62 -8.43 -5.70
CA LYS A 63 -24.80 -7.93 -6.43
C LYS A 63 -24.42 -6.88 -7.48
N ARG A 64 -23.54 -5.95 -7.13
CA ARG A 64 -23.07 -4.92 -8.07
C ARG A 64 -22.28 -5.51 -9.23
N LYS A 65 -21.37 -6.45 -8.96
CA LYS A 65 -20.62 -7.18 -10.00
C LYS A 65 -21.57 -7.89 -10.96
N THR A 66 -22.48 -8.70 -10.43
CA THR A 66 -23.46 -9.46 -11.21
C THR A 66 -24.34 -8.56 -12.06
N ASN A 67 -24.83 -7.45 -11.50
CA ASN A 67 -25.64 -6.48 -12.26
C ASN A 67 -24.85 -5.88 -13.43
N LEU A 68 -23.57 -5.54 -13.24
CA LEU A 68 -22.74 -4.99 -14.32
C LEU A 68 -22.55 -6.02 -15.45
N ILE A 69 -22.29 -7.27 -15.11
CA ILE A 69 -22.15 -8.37 -16.09
C ILE A 69 -23.47 -8.60 -16.83
N ASN A 70 -24.59 -8.64 -16.13
CA ASN A 70 -25.92 -8.82 -16.72
C ASN A 70 -26.30 -7.67 -17.67
N ILE A 71 -25.94 -6.42 -17.35
CA ILE A 71 -26.15 -5.28 -18.27
C ILE A 71 -25.34 -5.48 -19.55
N ILE A 72 -24.08 -5.91 -19.44
CA ILE A 72 -23.26 -6.20 -20.63
C ILE A 72 -23.91 -7.31 -21.44
N LYS A 73 -24.27 -8.43 -20.82
CA LYS A 73 -24.93 -9.57 -21.48
C LYS A 73 -26.23 -9.14 -22.20
N LYS A 74 -27.10 -8.40 -21.51
CA LYS A 74 -28.37 -7.91 -22.08
C LYS A 74 -28.17 -7.00 -23.28
N ARG A 75 -27.08 -6.22 -23.31
CA ARG A 75 -26.85 -5.23 -24.39
C ARG A 75 -25.98 -5.73 -25.53
N THR A 76 -25.17 -6.75 -25.32
CA THR A 76 -24.24 -7.28 -26.33
C THR A 76 -24.52 -8.72 -26.72
N GLY A 77 -25.39 -9.45 -26.00
CA GLY A 77 -25.60 -10.89 -26.16
C GLY A 77 -24.45 -11.75 -25.64
N LEU A 78 -23.32 -11.15 -25.19
CA LEU A 78 -22.14 -11.87 -24.78
C LEU A 78 -22.16 -12.21 -23.28
N ASP A 79 -21.87 -13.45 -22.97
CA ASP A 79 -21.61 -13.90 -21.60
C ASP A 79 -20.12 -13.76 -21.30
N ILE A 80 -19.77 -12.78 -20.49
CA ILE A 80 -18.38 -12.42 -20.25
C ILE A 80 -17.86 -12.93 -18.90
N GLN A 81 -16.64 -13.46 -18.95
CA GLN A 81 -15.84 -13.74 -17.77
C GLN A 81 -14.83 -12.60 -17.58
N ILE A 82 -15.05 -11.79 -16.58
CA ILE A 82 -14.34 -10.51 -16.39
C ILE A 82 -12.81 -10.62 -16.28
N TRP A 83 -12.28 -11.77 -15.83
CA TRP A 83 -10.84 -12.00 -15.71
C TRP A 83 -10.23 -12.77 -16.90
N ALA A 84 -11.04 -13.43 -17.71
CA ALA A 84 -10.54 -14.16 -18.86
C ALA A 84 -10.28 -13.23 -20.05
N ALA A 85 -9.01 -13.10 -20.44
CA ALA A 85 -8.58 -12.23 -21.52
C ALA A 85 -9.26 -12.57 -22.85
N ALA A 86 -9.47 -13.86 -23.13
CA ALA A 86 -10.19 -14.33 -24.32
C ALA A 86 -11.67 -13.87 -24.32
N SER A 87 -12.36 -13.95 -23.17
CA SER A 87 -13.73 -13.48 -23.05
C SER A 87 -13.85 -11.97 -23.27
N ILE A 88 -12.89 -11.19 -22.74
CA ILE A 88 -12.87 -9.74 -22.97
C ILE A 88 -12.48 -9.42 -24.41
N LYS A 89 -11.67 -10.26 -25.08
CA LYS A 89 -11.39 -10.12 -26.51
C LYS A 89 -12.67 -10.16 -27.34
N ASN A 90 -13.56 -11.11 -27.06
CA ASN A 90 -14.86 -11.18 -27.74
C ASN A 90 -15.69 -9.90 -27.57
N LEU A 91 -15.64 -9.28 -26.38
CA LEU A 91 -16.28 -7.99 -26.14
C LEU A 91 -15.62 -6.86 -26.95
N LEU A 92 -14.29 -6.83 -27.04
CA LEU A 92 -13.56 -5.85 -27.83
C LEU A 92 -13.90 -5.98 -29.32
N ASP A 93 -13.90 -7.21 -29.86
CA ASP A 93 -14.23 -7.51 -31.24
C ASP A 93 -15.68 -7.09 -31.57
N HIS A 94 -16.65 -7.43 -30.68
CA HIS A 94 -18.05 -7.01 -30.79
C HIS A 94 -18.20 -5.49 -30.81
N GLN A 95 -17.41 -4.78 -30.02
CA GLN A 95 -17.41 -3.32 -29.94
C GLN A 95 -16.50 -2.65 -30.99
N LYS A 96 -15.89 -3.43 -31.89
CA LYS A 96 -14.96 -2.98 -32.95
C LYS A 96 -13.77 -2.18 -32.41
N ILE A 97 -13.31 -2.49 -31.19
CA ILE A 97 -12.17 -1.85 -30.55
C ILE A 97 -10.89 -2.59 -30.92
N LYS A 98 -9.98 -1.91 -31.59
CA LYS A 98 -8.70 -2.49 -32.05
C LYS A 98 -7.46 -1.90 -31.37
N ASN A 99 -7.61 -0.76 -30.69
CA ASN A 99 -6.48 -0.06 -30.06
C ASN A 99 -6.19 -0.61 -28.64
N TYR A 100 -5.50 -1.76 -28.58
CA TYR A 100 -5.02 -2.35 -27.32
C TYR A 100 -3.72 -3.14 -27.57
N LYS A 101 -2.91 -3.24 -26.51
CA LYS A 101 -1.69 -4.06 -26.55
C LYS A 101 -2.05 -5.54 -26.40
N THR A 102 -1.28 -6.41 -27.02
CA THR A 102 -1.43 -7.86 -26.91
C THR A 102 -0.21 -8.50 -26.24
N THR A 103 -0.42 -9.65 -25.63
CA THR A 103 0.67 -10.47 -25.11
C THR A 103 1.49 -11.07 -26.24
N PRO A 104 2.84 -11.13 -26.16
CA PRO A 104 3.69 -11.61 -27.25
C PRO A 104 3.37 -13.05 -27.67
N LYS A 105 3.11 -13.95 -26.70
CA LYS A 105 2.89 -15.38 -26.95
C LYS A 105 1.45 -15.72 -27.35
N SER A 106 0.48 -15.34 -26.52
CA SER A 106 -0.92 -15.76 -26.71
C SER A 106 -1.74 -14.84 -27.61
N LYS A 107 -1.19 -13.67 -28.00
CA LYS A 107 -1.87 -12.62 -28.78
C LYS A 107 -3.19 -12.15 -28.16
N LEU A 108 -3.39 -12.41 -26.85
CA LEU A 108 -4.55 -11.95 -26.10
C LEU A 108 -4.38 -10.50 -25.62
N PRO A 109 -5.46 -9.76 -25.42
CA PRO A 109 -5.40 -8.36 -25.02
C PRO A 109 -4.78 -8.20 -23.62
N GLN A 110 -3.83 -7.27 -23.54
CA GLN A 110 -3.33 -6.74 -22.26
C GLN A 110 -4.21 -5.55 -21.88
N LEU A 111 -4.99 -5.72 -20.81
CA LEU A 111 -5.96 -4.73 -20.37
C LEU A 111 -5.62 -4.25 -18.95
N PRO A 112 -4.65 -3.32 -18.83
CA PRO A 112 -4.31 -2.70 -17.55
C PRO A 112 -5.55 -2.06 -16.92
N LYS A 113 -5.55 -1.94 -15.59
CA LYS A 113 -6.66 -1.34 -14.84
C LYS A 113 -7.02 0.05 -15.37
N ASP A 114 -6.01 0.88 -15.62
CA ASP A 114 -6.22 2.25 -16.07
C ASP A 114 -6.79 2.30 -17.49
N TYR A 115 -6.31 1.46 -18.40
CA TYR A 115 -6.89 1.35 -19.75
C TYR A 115 -8.40 1.09 -19.69
N LEU A 116 -8.83 0.08 -18.91
CA LEU A 116 -10.26 -0.24 -18.78
C LEU A 116 -11.05 0.89 -18.10
N ARG A 117 -10.45 1.55 -17.10
CA ARG A 117 -11.13 2.55 -16.28
C ARG A 117 -11.37 3.86 -17.03
N THR A 118 -10.41 4.29 -17.86
CA THR A 118 -10.44 5.58 -18.56
C THR A 118 -10.96 5.46 -19.99
N HIS A 119 -11.19 4.23 -20.49
CA HIS A 119 -11.62 4.00 -21.87
C HIS A 119 -12.99 4.64 -22.15
N GLU A 120 -13.18 5.20 -23.35
CA GLU A 120 -14.43 5.83 -23.79
C GLU A 120 -15.61 4.85 -23.82
N ASN A 121 -15.35 3.58 -24.17
CA ASN A 121 -16.38 2.54 -24.22
C ASN A 121 -16.90 2.21 -22.80
N ARG A 122 -18.20 2.37 -22.63
CA ARG A 122 -18.88 2.14 -21.35
C ARG A 122 -18.78 0.70 -20.85
N PHE A 123 -18.77 -0.28 -21.73
CA PHE A 123 -18.72 -1.69 -21.33
C PHE A 123 -17.35 -2.05 -20.77
N LEU A 124 -16.27 -1.50 -21.31
CA LEU A 124 -14.93 -1.67 -20.71
C LEU A 124 -14.83 -1.03 -19.32
N ARG A 125 -15.45 0.14 -19.13
CA ARG A 125 -15.54 0.73 -17.77
C ARG A 125 -16.40 -0.10 -16.83
N MET A 126 -17.45 -0.78 -17.34
CA MET A 126 -18.24 -1.73 -16.53
C MET A 126 -17.42 -2.95 -16.15
N VAL A 127 -16.60 -3.50 -17.05
CA VAL A 127 -15.65 -4.58 -16.75
C VAL A 127 -14.67 -4.14 -15.67
N ALA A 128 -14.10 -2.93 -15.77
CA ALA A 128 -13.22 -2.38 -14.74
C ALA A 128 -13.90 -2.33 -13.36
N LYS A 129 -15.11 -1.80 -13.30
CA LYS A 129 -15.91 -1.73 -12.06
C LYS A 129 -16.30 -3.11 -11.53
N ALA A 130 -16.62 -4.07 -12.39
CA ALA A 130 -16.91 -5.44 -11.99
C ALA A 130 -15.67 -6.13 -11.39
N ARG A 131 -14.50 -5.99 -12.03
CA ARG A 131 -13.20 -6.46 -11.48
C ARG A 131 -12.89 -5.81 -10.14
N GLU A 132 -13.16 -4.53 -9.98
CA GLU A 132 -12.93 -3.81 -8.72
C GLU A 132 -13.83 -4.34 -7.60
N CYS A 133 -15.11 -4.60 -7.88
CA CYS A 133 -16.04 -5.22 -6.92
C CYS A 133 -15.60 -6.65 -6.56
N ASP A 134 -15.25 -7.45 -7.55
CA ASP A 134 -14.83 -8.84 -7.36
C ASP A 134 -13.55 -8.93 -6.51
N LYS A 135 -12.52 -8.14 -6.85
CA LYS A 135 -11.28 -8.07 -6.06
C LYS A 135 -11.53 -7.55 -4.65
N ALA A 136 -12.39 -6.54 -4.49
CA ALA A 136 -12.71 -6.00 -3.17
C ALA A 136 -13.40 -7.06 -2.30
N LYS A 137 -14.32 -7.84 -2.86
CA LYS A 137 -14.98 -8.92 -2.15
C LYS A 137 -14.00 -10.05 -1.83
N SER A 138 -13.38 -10.65 -2.82
CA SER A 138 -12.57 -11.86 -2.65
C SER A 138 -11.31 -11.61 -1.82
N THR A 139 -10.55 -10.56 -2.15
CA THR A 139 -9.25 -10.31 -1.50
C THR A 139 -9.40 -9.61 -0.15
N PHE A 140 -10.30 -8.63 -0.06
CA PHE A 140 -10.38 -7.82 1.15
C PHE A 140 -11.50 -8.26 2.09
N VAL A 141 -12.74 -8.46 1.60
CA VAL A 141 -13.82 -8.86 2.52
C VAL A 141 -13.66 -10.31 2.96
N ASP A 142 -13.70 -11.24 2.01
CA ASP A 142 -13.63 -12.68 2.30
C ASP A 142 -12.26 -13.06 2.88
N GLY A 143 -11.18 -12.48 2.30
CA GLY A 143 -9.82 -12.67 2.79
C GLY A 143 -9.62 -12.17 4.23
N LEU A 144 -10.16 -11.02 4.62
CA LEU A 144 -10.08 -10.54 6.00
C LEU A 144 -10.95 -11.37 6.94
N LEU A 145 -12.15 -11.75 6.51
CA LEU A 145 -13.05 -12.56 7.33
C LEU A 145 -12.49 -13.94 7.66
N SER A 146 -11.64 -14.52 6.80
CA SER A 146 -10.98 -15.80 7.07
C SER A 146 -9.95 -15.75 8.21
N PHE A 147 -9.47 -14.56 8.56
CA PHE A 147 -8.53 -14.34 9.66
C PHE A 147 -9.20 -13.82 10.94
N VAL A 148 -10.52 -13.74 10.97
CA VAL A 148 -11.23 -13.25 12.16
C VAL A 148 -11.29 -14.34 13.22
N HIS A 149 -10.79 -14.01 14.40
CA HIS A 149 -10.94 -14.79 15.62
C HIS A 149 -11.59 -13.92 16.70
N ASN A 150 -12.70 -14.37 17.27
CA ASN A 150 -13.44 -13.63 18.30
C ASN A 150 -13.74 -12.16 17.94
N GLY A 151 -14.09 -11.90 16.67
CA GLY A 151 -14.40 -10.55 16.21
C GLY A 151 -13.18 -9.65 15.96
N ARG A 152 -11.96 -10.22 15.98
CA ARG A 152 -10.70 -9.51 15.80
C ARG A 152 -9.81 -10.16 14.76
N ILE A 153 -8.92 -9.37 14.18
CA ILE A 153 -7.86 -9.82 13.29
C ILE A 153 -6.51 -9.60 13.99
N HIS A 154 -5.72 -10.65 14.09
CA HIS A 154 -4.42 -10.67 14.75
C HIS A 154 -3.32 -10.85 13.71
N ALA A 155 -3.04 -9.80 12.93
CA ALA A 155 -2.03 -9.84 11.88
C ALA A 155 -0.62 -10.00 12.45
N ASP A 156 0.24 -10.72 11.73
CA ASP A 156 1.66 -10.76 12.03
C ASP A 156 2.31 -9.43 11.67
N ILE A 157 3.16 -8.93 12.58
CA ILE A 157 3.94 -7.71 12.37
C ILE A 157 5.41 -8.12 12.30
N ASN A 158 6.01 -7.97 11.13
CA ASN A 158 7.40 -8.37 10.89
C ASN A 158 8.32 -7.14 11.00
N GLN A 159 9.22 -7.14 11.97
CA GLN A 159 10.21 -6.06 12.19
C GLN A 159 11.35 -6.13 11.19
N ILE A 160 11.89 -7.31 11.00
CA ILE A 160 13.05 -7.58 10.15
C ILE A 160 12.69 -8.59 9.06
N ARG A 161 13.51 -8.66 8.03
CA ARG A 161 13.35 -9.65 6.98
C ARG A 161 13.72 -11.04 7.48
N GLY A 162 12.80 -11.98 7.29
CA GLY A 162 12.97 -13.41 7.55
C GLY A 162 12.23 -14.24 6.51
N ASP A 163 12.16 -15.54 6.68
CA ASP A 163 11.50 -16.47 5.74
C ASP A 163 9.99 -16.21 5.62
N SER A 164 9.37 -15.72 6.66
CA SER A 164 7.92 -15.45 6.72
C SER A 164 7.52 -14.04 6.26
N GLY A 165 8.47 -13.17 5.94
CA GLY A 165 8.19 -11.79 5.51
C GLY A 165 9.21 -10.79 6.00
N GLY A 166 8.83 -9.52 6.06
CA GLY A 166 9.69 -8.41 6.46
C GLY A 166 10.27 -7.63 5.29
N THR A 167 10.96 -6.54 5.61
CA THR A 167 11.61 -5.67 4.62
C THR A 167 13.11 -5.54 4.92
N VAL A 168 13.89 -5.21 3.91
CA VAL A 168 15.33 -4.91 4.07
C VAL A 168 15.59 -3.46 4.49
N THR A 169 14.55 -2.65 4.57
CA THR A 169 14.65 -1.21 4.79
C THR A 169 14.32 -0.79 6.22
N GLY A 170 14.08 -1.74 7.14
CA GLY A 170 13.65 -1.46 8.52
C GLY A 170 12.18 -1.02 8.65
N ARG A 171 11.42 -0.98 7.56
CA ARG A 171 9.96 -0.76 7.65
C ARG A 171 9.27 -2.02 8.14
N PHE A 172 8.24 -1.88 8.97
CA PHE A 172 7.38 -3.01 9.28
C PHE A 172 6.66 -3.52 8.04
N SER A 173 6.49 -4.83 7.96
CA SER A 173 5.53 -5.43 7.05
C SER A 173 4.50 -6.24 7.85
N MET A 174 3.34 -6.46 7.24
CA MET A 174 2.29 -7.27 7.84
C MET A 174 1.96 -8.47 6.97
N SER A 175 1.64 -9.59 7.61
CA SER A 175 1.17 -10.81 6.98
C SER A 175 0.06 -11.45 7.83
N ASN A 176 -0.68 -12.37 7.25
CA ASN A 176 -1.71 -13.19 7.90
C ASN A 176 -2.78 -12.40 8.70
N PRO A 177 -3.47 -11.41 8.11
CA PRO A 177 -3.38 -10.86 6.77
C PRO A 177 -2.50 -9.59 6.69
N ASN A 178 -2.17 -9.14 5.47
CA ASN A 178 -1.50 -7.86 5.30
C ASN A 178 -2.49 -6.68 5.41
N LEU A 179 -2.63 -6.13 6.61
CA LEU A 179 -3.51 -4.99 6.88
C LEU A 179 -3.03 -3.66 6.25
N GLN A 180 -1.75 -3.56 5.88
CA GLN A 180 -1.21 -2.37 5.21
C GLN A 180 -1.72 -2.21 3.77
N GLN A 181 -2.22 -3.29 3.16
CA GLN A 181 -2.76 -3.27 1.80
C GLN A 181 -4.25 -2.91 1.72
N ILE A 182 -4.90 -2.64 2.84
CA ILE A 182 -6.31 -2.25 2.85
C ILE A 182 -6.47 -0.94 2.09
N PRO A 183 -7.32 -0.91 1.04
CA PRO A 183 -7.49 0.28 0.23
C PRO A 183 -8.03 1.45 1.06
N SER A 184 -7.53 2.65 0.77
CA SER A 184 -7.94 3.88 1.47
C SER A 184 -8.69 4.85 0.57
N LYS A 185 -8.49 4.76 -0.75
CA LYS A 185 -9.03 5.71 -1.72
C LYS A 185 -10.32 5.19 -2.37
N GLY A 186 -11.13 6.12 -2.83
CA GLY A 186 -12.40 5.82 -3.51
C GLY A 186 -13.48 5.28 -2.57
N PHE A 187 -14.65 4.99 -3.14
CA PHE A 187 -15.81 4.52 -2.39
C PHE A 187 -15.53 3.18 -1.67
N ILE A 188 -14.95 2.21 -2.39
CA ILE A 188 -14.66 0.89 -1.82
C ILE A 188 -13.65 1.01 -0.67
N GLY A 189 -12.57 1.80 -0.86
CA GLY A 189 -11.56 1.97 0.18
C GLY A 189 -12.13 2.59 1.47
N LYS A 190 -12.96 3.63 1.33
CA LYS A 190 -13.64 4.22 2.49
C LYS A 190 -14.51 3.20 3.21
N LYS A 191 -15.32 2.42 2.46
CA LYS A 191 -16.19 1.40 3.05
C LYS A 191 -15.42 0.25 3.69
N MET A 192 -14.28 -0.14 3.12
CA MET A 192 -13.39 -1.14 3.74
C MET A 192 -12.86 -0.67 5.10
N ARG A 193 -12.43 0.58 5.19
CA ARG A 193 -11.91 1.14 6.45
C ARG A 193 -13.00 1.29 7.53
N GLU A 194 -14.25 1.55 7.13
CA GLU A 194 -15.39 1.59 8.05
C GLU A 194 -15.75 0.23 8.70
N LEU A 195 -15.15 -0.87 8.22
CA LEU A 195 -15.32 -2.19 8.83
C LEU A 195 -14.52 -2.34 10.13
N PHE A 196 -13.43 -1.60 10.27
CA PHE A 196 -12.60 -1.60 11.47
C PHE A 196 -13.20 -0.63 12.48
N ILE A 197 -13.55 -1.14 13.63
CA ILE A 197 -14.24 -0.37 14.68
C ILE A 197 -13.40 -0.31 15.95
N PRO A 198 -13.47 0.80 16.71
CA PRO A 198 -12.83 0.88 18.01
C PRO A 198 -13.59 0.02 19.04
N GLU A 199 -13.04 -0.09 20.23
CA GLU A 199 -13.75 -0.64 21.39
C GLU A 199 -14.92 0.26 21.76
N GLU A 200 -15.87 -0.30 22.51
CA GLU A 200 -16.98 0.47 23.06
C GLU A 200 -16.44 1.60 23.94
N GLY A 201 -16.93 2.81 23.72
CA GLY A 201 -16.46 4.01 24.42
C GLY A 201 -15.11 4.55 23.95
N ALA A 202 -14.40 3.87 23.05
CA ALA A 202 -13.13 4.31 22.50
C ALA A 202 -13.30 5.00 21.12
N LYS A 203 -12.24 5.67 20.69
CA LYS A 203 -12.16 6.33 19.36
C LYS A 203 -10.87 5.90 18.65
N TRP A 204 -10.89 5.94 17.32
CA TRP A 204 -9.67 5.83 16.51
C TRP A 204 -8.95 7.17 16.48
N GLY A 205 -7.66 7.15 16.81
CA GLY A 205 -6.73 8.22 16.49
C GLY A 205 -5.91 7.85 15.25
N SER A 206 -5.67 8.80 14.37
CA SER A 206 -4.75 8.64 13.24
C SER A 206 -3.65 9.69 13.37
N PHE A 207 -2.42 9.24 13.52
CA PHE A 207 -1.24 10.10 13.66
C PHE A 207 -0.29 9.77 12.52
N ASP A 208 0.14 10.79 11.80
CA ASP A 208 1.05 10.66 10.67
C ASP A 208 2.03 11.83 10.66
N TYR A 209 3.31 11.54 10.45
CA TYR A 209 4.31 12.60 10.33
C TYR A 209 4.13 13.35 9.02
N SER A 210 4.02 14.68 9.09
CA SER A 210 3.96 15.51 7.89
C SER A 210 5.26 15.42 7.12
N GLN A 211 5.19 14.87 5.90
CA GLN A 211 6.32 14.83 4.96
C GLN A 211 7.61 14.25 5.55
N GLN A 212 7.53 13.15 6.30
CA GLN A 212 8.67 12.54 6.98
C GLN A 212 9.87 12.30 6.04
N GLU A 213 9.65 11.69 4.89
CA GLU A 213 10.72 11.35 3.94
C GLU A 213 11.44 12.60 3.39
N PRO A 214 10.73 13.63 2.86
CA PRO A 214 11.35 14.89 2.46
C PRO A 214 12.14 15.56 3.59
N ARG A 215 11.61 15.58 4.81
CA ARG A 215 12.31 16.17 5.97
C ARG A 215 13.61 15.46 6.27
N ILE A 216 13.64 14.13 6.21
CA ILE A 216 14.85 13.33 6.42
C ILE A 216 15.87 13.59 5.30
N VAL A 217 15.44 13.65 4.04
CA VAL A 217 16.34 13.96 2.90
C VAL A 217 16.97 15.33 3.06
N VAL A 218 16.18 16.36 3.37
CA VAL A 218 16.67 17.72 3.59
C VAL A 218 17.63 17.78 4.78
N HIS A 219 17.30 17.12 5.90
CA HIS A 219 18.18 17.03 7.08
C HIS A 219 19.56 16.49 6.71
N TYR A 220 19.63 15.39 5.98
CA TYR A 220 20.91 14.82 5.56
C TYR A 220 21.64 15.68 4.52
N ALA A 221 20.91 16.30 3.59
CA ALA A 221 21.51 17.21 2.62
C ALA A 221 22.20 18.40 3.30
N ILE A 222 21.55 19.02 4.28
CA ILE A 222 22.12 20.10 5.09
C ILE A 222 23.34 19.59 5.89
N LYS A 223 23.18 18.44 6.56
CA LYS A 223 24.27 17.85 7.37
C LYS A 223 25.53 17.52 6.56
N LEU A 224 25.35 17.18 5.27
CA LEU A 224 26.45 16.89 4.34
C LEU A 224 26.96 18.14 3.62
N GLY A 225 26.40 19.33 3.88
CA GLY A 225 26.80 20.58 3.23
C GLY A 225 26.59 20.57 1.72
N LEU A 226 25.50 19.92 1.22
CA LEU A 226 25.26 19.87 -0.21
C LEU A 226 24.87 21.24 -0.77
N PRO A 227 25.29 21.59 -2.01
CA PRO A 227 24.92 22.86 -2.63
C PRO A 227 23.40 23.06 -2.71
N GLY A 228 22.93 24.29 -2.49
CA GLY A 228 21.51 24.64 -2.60
C GLY A 228 20.67 24.28 -1.35
N THR A 229 21.31 23.97 -0.23
CA THR A 229 20.62 23.69 1.04
C THR A 229 20.44 24.92 1.93
N ASP A 230 21.01 26.08 1.52
CA ASP A 230 20.88 27.33 2.24
C ASP A 230 19.41 27.76 2.34
N GLY A 231 18.94 28.06 3.54
CA GLY A 231 17.56 28.46 3.82
C GLY A 231 16.53 27.32 3.81
N LEU A 232 16.88 26.09 3.38
CA LEU A 232 15.92 24.98 3.38
C LEU A 232 15.47 24.60 4.79
N GLN A 233 16.33 24.70 5.79
CA GLN A 233 15.93 24.41 7.16
C GLN A 233 14.86 25.38 7.63
N GLU A 234 15.03 26.68 7.40
CA GLU A 234 14.05 27.70 7.76
C GLU A 234 12.71 27.51 7.07
N GLU A 235 12.72 27.06 5.80
CA GLU A 235 11.50 26.73 5.07
C GLU A 235 10.80 25.49 5.66
N PHE A 236 11.54 24.48 6.10
CA PHE A 236 10.98 23.28 6.71
C PHE A 236 10.56 23.44 8.17
N ASP A 237 11.07 24.44 8.85
CA ASP A 237 10.70 24.76 10.23
C ASP A 237 9.36 25.53 10.28
N LYS A 238 8.87 26.03 9.16
CA LYS A 238 7.53 26.62 9.06
C LYS A 238 6.46 25.57 9.32
N GLU A 239 5.42 25.91 10.06
CA GLU A 239 4.35 25.00 10.46
C GLU A 239 3.60 24.39 9.26
N ASP A 240 3.47 25.14 8.17
CA ASP A 240 2.78 24.77 6.94
C ASP A 240 3.71 24.38 5.78
N ALA A 241 4.99 24.12 6.05
CA ALA A 241 5.97 23.73 5.04
C ALA A 241 5.49 22.57 4.17
N ASP A 242 5.44 22.75 2.86
CA ASP A 242 5.07 21.73 1.89
C ASP A 242 6.10 21.60 0.77
N PHE A 243 7.04 20.67 0.96
CA PHE A 243 8.11 20.40 -0.01
C PHE A 243 7.57 20.11 -1.43
N HIS A 244 6.46 19.41 -1.53
CA HIS A 244 5.88 19.09 -2.83
C HIS A 244 5.28 20.34 -3.50
N GLN A 245 4.77 21.29 -2.71
CA GLN A 245 4.29 22.57 -3.24
C GLN A 245 5.46 23.45 -3.66
N ILE A 246 6.53 23.54 -2.85
CA ILE A 246 7.74 24.29 -3.21
C ILE A 246 8.26 23.85 -4.57
N VAL A 247 8.41 22.53 -4.77
CA VAL A 247 8.90 21.98 -6.06
C VAL A 247 7.87 22.19 -7.19
N ALA A 248 6.58 22.13 -6.89
CA ALA A 248 5.51 22.40 -7.86
C ALA A 248 5.60 23.83 -8.40
N ASP A 249 5.80 24.80 -7.50
CA ASP A 249 5.91 26.21 -7.83
C ASP A 249 7.20 26.49 -8.64
N MET A 250 8.33 25.92 -8.22
CA MET A 250 9.60 26.05 -8.94
C MET A 250 9.55 25.46 -10.36
N ALA A 251 8.87 24.35 -10.54
CA ALA A 251 8.78 23.65 -11.83
C ALA A 251 7.56 24.04 -12.66
N ASN A 252 6.69 24.89 -12.13
CA ASN A 252 5.40 25.27 -12.73
C ASN A 252 4.55 24.05 -13.14
N ILE A 253 4.39 23.10 -12.23
CA ILE A 253 3.61 21.87 -12.41
C ILE A 253 2.60 21.69 -11.27
N PRO A 254 1.52 20.93 -11.47
CA PRO A 254 0.60 20.61 -10.39
C PRO A 254 1.30 19.87 -9.23
N ARG A 255 0.96 20.22 -7.99
CA ARG A 255 1.49 19.60 -6.76
C ARG A 255 1.44 18.06 -6.77
N SER A 256 0.41 17.49 -7.36
CA SER A 256 0.27 16.03 -7.49
C SER A 256 1.34 15.41 -8.39
N GLN A 257 1.78 16.12 -9.43
CA GLN A 257 2.88 15.69 -10.29
C GLN A 257 4.22 15.87 -9.58
N ALA A 258 4.45 17.02 -8.93
CA ALA A 258 5.65 17.24 -8.12
C ALA A 258 5.83 16.16 -7.06
N LYS A 259 4.74 15.76 -6.39
CA LYS A 259 4.78 14.65 -5.42
C LYS A 259 5.26 13.34 -6.03
N VAL A 260 4.80 12.97 -7.22
CA VAL A 260 5.23 11.74 -7.91
C VAL A 260 6.69 11.82 -8.30
N ILE A 261 7.12 12.96 -8.85
CA ILE A 261 8.51 13.19 -9.26
C ILE A 261 9.44 13.15 -8.05
N ASN A 262 9.14 13.88 -7.00
CA ASN A 262 9.98 13.94 -5.80
C ASN A 262 10.16 12.57 -5.16
N LEU A 263 9.06 11.84 -4.96
CA LEU A 263 9.15 10.48 -4.43
C LEU A 263 9.90 9.55 -5.38
N GLY A 264 9.65 9.66 -6.68
CA GLY A 264 10.39 8.89 -7.68
C GLY A 264 11.90 9.12 -7.61
N LEU A 265 12.34 10.38 -7.52
CA LEU A 265 13.75 10.74 -7.41
C LEU A 265 14.39 10.22 -6.11
N PHE A 266 13.68 10.33 -4.98
CA PHE A 266 14.17 9.79 -3.69
C PHE A 266 14.37 8.28 -3.72
N TYR A 267 13.56 7.57 -4.52
CA TYR A 267 13.68 6.12 -4.73
C TYR A 267 14.51 5.72 -5.95
N GLY A 268 15.31 6.63 -6.51
CA GLY A 268 16.24 6.32 -7.60
C GLY A 268 15.59 6.21 -8.97
N MET A 269 14.47 6.88 -9.20
CA MET A 269 13.88 6.97 -10.54
C MET A 269 14.86 7.68 -11.47
N GLY A 270 15.39 6.96 -12.46
CA GLY A 270 16.23 7.51 -13.51
C GLY A 270 15.46 8.39 -14.50
N LYS A 271 16.23 8.96 -15.49
CA LYS A 271 15.67 9.72 -16.61
C LYS A 271 14.85 8.84 -17.54
#